data_1917d7d6133add927a53a401e997f632
#
_entry.id   1917d7d6133add927a53a401e997f632
#
_cell.length_a   1.000
_cell.length_b   1.000
_cell.length_c   1.000
_cell.angle_alpha   90.00
_cell.angle_beta   90.00
_cell.angle_gamma   90.00
#
_symmetry.space_group_name_H-M   'P 1'
#
loop_
_entity.id
_entity.type
_entity.pdbx_description
1 polymer ?
#
loop_
_entity_poly.entity_id
_entity_poly.type
_entity_poly.pdbx_seq_one_letter_code
_entity_poly.pdbx_strand_id
1 'polypeptide(L)'
;LDNNIAIGAATLGAKVFEKHIALKGQKKGLDIKFSLKGEEIGKYVKDISHACQLVKKNFFYRSKDETKNKFFRRSIFAMKDIQKGEIFTQQNIIFSRPNCPFL
;
A
#
# COMPACT_ATOMS: atom_id res chain seq x y z
N LEU A 1 -21.35 -7.82 -10.62
CA LEU A 1 -21.40 -6.63 -9.73
C LEU A 1 -19.99 -6.26 -9.30
N ASP A 2 -19.64 -5.02 -9.49
CA ASP A 2 -18.31 -4.51 -9.15
C ASP A 2 -18.20 -4.28 -7.64
N ASN A 3 -17.11 -4.74 -7.02
CA ASN A 3 -16.84 -4.59 -5.58
C ASN A 3 -16.31 -3.18 -5.23
N ASN A 4 -16.09 -2.32 -6.22
CA ASN A 4 -15.44 -1.03 -6.02
C ASN A 4 -16.18 -0.11 -5.04
N ILE A 5 -17.51 -0.15 -5.03
CA ILE A 5 -18.34 0.63 -4.08
C ILE A 5 -18.07 0.18 -2.64
N ALA A 6 -18.02 -1.13 -2.40
CA ALA A 6 -17.76 -1.69 -1.08
C ALA A 6 -16.31 -1.40 -0.62
N ILE A 7 -15.34 -1.50 -1.53
CA ILE A 7 -13.94 -1.12 -1.29
C ILE A 7 -13.85 0.36 -0.93
N GLY A 8 -14.49 1.24 -1.70
CA GLY A 8 -14.55 2.67 -1.41
C GLY A 8 -15.17 2.96 -0.05
N ALA A 9 -16.30 2.34 0.27
CA ALA A 9 -16.95 2.49 1.59
C ALA A 9 -16.03 2.01 2.73
N ALA A 10 -15.32 0.91 2.55
CA ALA A 10 -14.36 0.41 3.54
C ALA A 10 -13.23 1.41 3.79
N THR A 11 -12.69 2.03 2.73
CA THR A 11 -11.63 3.05 2.85
C THR A 11 -12.12 4.34 3.53
N LEU A 12 -13.39 4.67 3.38
CA LEU A 12 -14.05 5.78 4.06
C LEU A 12 -14.47 5.45 5.50
N GLY A 13 -14.22 4.23 5.97
CA GLY A 13 -14.41 3.84 7.37
C GLY A 13 -15.69 3.06 7.66
N ALA A 14 -16.43 2.59 6.66
CA ALA A 14 -17.56 1.69 6.87
C ALA A 14 -17.12 0.42 7.63
N LYS A 15 -17.93 -0.01 8.59
CA LYS A 15 -17.63 -1.14 9.49
C LYS A 15 -18.54 -2.34 9.24
N VAL A 16 -19.70 -2.14 8.66
CA VAL A 16 -20.69 -3.17 8.41
C VAL A 16 -21.03 -3.17 6.94
N PHE A 17 -21.03 -4.35 6.34
CA PHE A 17 -21.35 -4.57 4.94
C PHE A 17 -22.42 -5.66 4.87
N GLU A 18 -23.54 -5.34 4.25
CA GLU A 18 -24.61 -6.28 3.98
C GLU A 18 -24.69 -6.52 2.49
N LYS A 19 -24.93 -7.79 2.09
CA LYS A 19 -25.05 -8.17 0.70
C LYS A 19 -25.92 -9.41 0.51
N HIS A 20 -26.87 -9.33 -0.41
CA HIS A 20 -27.63 -10.49 -0.84
C HIS A 20 -26.73 -11.55 -1.47
N ILE A 21 -26.93 -12.81 -1.09
CA ILE A 21 -26.20 -13.95 -1.62
C ILE A 21 -27.16 -14.98 -2.20
N ALA A 22 -26.70 -15.77 -3.15
CA ALA A 22 -27.45 -16.84 -3.76
C ALA A 22 -26.56 -18.07 -3.99
N LEU A 23 -27.18 -19.24 -4.09
CA LEU A 23 -26.47 -20.47 -4.42
C LEU A 23 -25.91 -20.41 -5.84
N LYS A 24 -24.78 -21.09 -6.06
CA LYS A 24 -24.21 -21.25 -7.40
C LYS A 24 -25.24 -21.95 -8.31
N GLY A 25 -25.56 -21.31 -9.44
CA GLY A 25 -26.54 -21.83 -10.40
C GLY A 25 -28.01 -21.50 -10.09
N GLN A 26 -28.32 -20.88 -8.97
CA GLN A 26 -29.68 -20.45 -8.65
C GLN A 26 -30.15 -19.39 -9.66
N LYS A 27 -31.29 -19.67 -10.33
CA LYS A 27 -31.85 -18.79 -11.39
C LYS A 27 -33.14 -18.08 -10.97
N LYS A 28 -33.81 -18.54 -9.91
CA LYS A 28 -35.08 -18.01 -9.43
C LYS A 28 -34.98 -17.45 -8.02
N GLY A 29 -35.56 -16.29 -7.77
CA GLY A 29 -35.60 -15.59 -6.48
C GLY A 29 -35.77 -14.09 -6.72
N LEU A 30 -36.28 -13.37 -5.71
CA LEU A 30 -36.58 -11.93 -5.81
C LEU A 30 -35.34 -11.10 -6.12
N ASP A 31 -34.22 -11.35 -5.44
CA ASP A 31 -33.01 -10.52 -5.46
C ASP A 31 -31.82 -11.15 -6.21
N ILE A 32 -32.08 -12.19 -7.00
CA ILE A 32 -31.05 -12.97 -7.72
C ILE A 32 -30.18 -12.10 -8.65
N LYS A 33 -30.74 -11.05 -9.24
CA LYS A 33 -30.03 -10.20 -10.21
C LYS A 33 -28.87 -9.43 -9.59
N PHE A 34 -28.95 -9.13 -8.31
CA PHE A 34 -27.91 -8.37 -7.58
C PHE A 34 -27.29 -9.15 -6.40
N SER A 35 -27.64 -10.44 -6.27
CA SER A 35 -27.00 -11.32 -5.31
C SER A 35 -25.62 -11.79 -5.79
N LEU A 36 -24.68 -11.91 -4.88
CA LEU A 36 -23.40 -12.56 -5.13
C LEU A 36 -23.58 -14.08 -5.16
N LYS A 37 -22.87 -14.78 -6.04
CA LYS A 37 -23.01 -16.21 -6.24
C LYS A 37 -21.67 -16.94 -6.15
N GLY A 38 -21.66 -18.07 -5.43
CA GLY A 38 -20.49 -18.95 -5.38
C GLY A 38 -19.20 -18.22 -4.98
N GLU A 39 -18.22 -18.24 -5.86
CA GLU A 39 -16.87 -17.67 -5.63
C GLU A 39 -16.86 -16.14 -5.50
N GLU A 40 -17.87 -15.44 -6.02
CA GLU A 40 -17.99 -13.99 -5.90
C GLU A 40 -18.12 -13.56 -4.44
N ILE A 41 -18.72 -14.39 -3.57
CA ILE A 41 -18.88 -14.13 -2.14
C ILE A 41 -17.50 -14.06 -1.47
N GLY A 42 -16.67 -15.07 -1.71
CA GLY A 42 -15.31 -15.11 -1.15
C GLY A 42 -14.45 -13.94 -1.64
N LYS A 43 -14.56 -13.62 -2.93
CA LYS A 43 -13.86 -12.46 -3.51
C LYS A 43 -14.31 -11.16 -2.85
N TYR A 44 -15.61 -10.95 -2.69
CA TYR A 44 -16.17 -9.74 -2.04
C TYR A 44 -15.63 -9.55 -0.62
N VAL A 45 -15.67 -10.60 0.21
CA VAL A 45 -15.15 -10.57 1.58
C VAL A 45 -13.65 -10.26 1.60
N LYS A 46 -12.88 -10.90 0.71
CA LYS A 46 -11.43 -10.71 0.62
C LYS A 46 -11.07 -9.27 0.21
N ASP A 47 -11.75 -8.71 -0.79
CA ASP A 47 -11.50 -7.37 -1.29
C ASP A 47 -11.76 -6.32 -0.21
N ILE A 48 -12.88 -6.44 0.55
CA ILE A 48 -13.20 -5.55 1.67
C ILE A 48 -12.17 -5.69 2.80
N SER A 49 -11.80 -6.93 3.15
CA SER A 49 -10.81 -7.19 4.20
C SER A 49 -9.46 -6.54 3.88
N HIS A 50 -9.02 -6.62 2.62
CA HIS A 50 -7.80 -5.97 2.16
C HIS A 50 -7.92 -4.44 2.25
N ALA A 51 -9.04 -3.86 1.79
CA ALA A 51 -9.27 -2.42 1.90
C ALA A 51 -9.21 -1.93 3.35
N CYS A 52 -9.86 -2.65 4.27
CA CYS A 52 -9.81 -2.33 5.71
C CYS A 52 -8.40 -2.41 6.30
N GLN A 53 -7.56 -3.36 5.84
CA GLN A 53 -6.17 -3.47 6.29
C GLN A 53 -5.31 -2.30 5.83
N LEU A 54 -5.54 -1.80 4.61
CA LEU A 54 -4.80 -0.65 4.07
C LEU A 54 -5.06 0.62 4.90
N VAL A 55 -6.29 0.84 5.33
CA VAL A 55 -6.68 2.04 6.10
C VAL A 55 -6.19 1.99 7.55
N LYS A 56 -6.01 0.80 8.12
CA LYS A 56 -5.54 0.63 9.51
C LYS A 56 -4.08 1.03 9.73
N LYS A 57 -3.28 1.12 8.69
CA LYS A 57 -1.85 1.45 8.79
C LYS A 57 -1.68 2.97 8.83
N ASN A 58 -0.88 3.45 9.78
CA ASN A 58 -0.45 4.84 9.79
C ASN A 58 0.24 5.15 8.45
N PHE A 59 -0.09 6.27 7.83
CA PHE A 59 0.39 6.67 6.49
C PHE A 59 1.92 6.70 6.40
N PHE A 60 2.60 6.92 7.52
CA PHE A 60 4.06 6.98 7.63
C PHE A 60 4.69 5.68 8.19
N TYR A 61 3.90 4.61 8.35
CA TYR A 61 4.45 3.36 8.83
C TYR A 61 5.35 2.73 7.78
N ARG A 62 6.58 2.44 8.19
CA ARG A 62 7.53 1.66 7.38
C ARG A 62 7.62 0.24 7.91
N SER A 63 7.53 -0.73 7.03
CA SER A 63 7.74 -2.13 7.38
C SER A 63 9.19 -2.36 7.85
N LYS A 64 9.43 -3.48 8.55
CA LYS A 64 10.80 -3.87 8.94
C LYS A 64 11.71 -4.01 7.72
N ASP A 65 11.19 -4.50 6.61
CA ASP A 65 11.96 -4.69 5.36
C ASP A 65 12.26 -3.36 4.68
N GLU A 66 11.33 -2.41 4.65
CA GLU A 66 11.62 -1.04 4.20
C GLU A 66 12.67 -0.35 5.06
N THR A 67 12.69 -0.65 6.37
CA THR A 67 13.71 -0.10 7.28
C THR A 67 15.08 -0.70 6.98
N LYS A 68 15.18 -2.00 6.69
CA LYS A 68 16.42 -2.66 6.23
C LYS A 68 16.92 -2.07 4.91
N ASN A 69 16.01 -1.72 4.01
CA ASN A 69 16.33 -1.15 2.71
C ASN A 69 16.85 0.30 2.76
N LYS A 70 16.92 0.92 3.94
CA LYS A 70 17.60 2.22 4.11
C LYS A 70 19.05 2.20 3.64
N PHE A 71 19.73 1.04 3.76
CA PHE A 71 21.09 0.86 3.28
C PHE A 71 21.24 1.13 1.77
N PHE A 72 20.21 0.87 0.98
CA PHE A 72 20.24 1.11 -0.46
C PHE A 72 19.90 2.55 -0.88
N ARG A 73 19.72 3.46 0.07
CA ARG A 73 19.52 4.87 -0.24
C ARG A 73 20.82 5.48 -0.74
N ARG A 74 20.70 6.62 -1.40
CA ARG A 74 21.85 7.44 -1.76
C ARG A 74 22.26 8.31 -0.60
N SER A 75 23.57 8.47 -0.43
CA SER A 75 24.20 9.45 0.47
C SER A 75 25.07 10.40 -0.32
N ILE A 76 25.44 11.50 0.31
CA ILE A 76 26.37 12.47 -0.25
C ILE A 76 27.77 12.04 0.13
N PHE A 77 28.68 11.99 -0.84
CA PHE A 77 30.08 11.68 -0.65
C PHE A 77 30.92 12.83 -1.19
N ALA A 78 32.04 13.13 -0.54
CA ALA A 78 33.07 13.99 -1.07
C ALA A 78 33.76 13.31 -2.27
N MET A 79 33.94 14.00 -3.38
CA MET A 79 34.70 13.55 -4.55
C MET A 79 36.19 13.92 -4.46
N LYS A 80 36.54 14.87 -3.62
CA LYS A 80 37.87 15.39 -3.35
C LYS A 80 37.91 16.00 -1.96
N ASP A 81 39.09 16.34 -1.49
CA ASP A 81 39.23 17.09 -0.22
C ASP A 81 38.49 18.43 -0.29
N ILE A 82 37.72 18.71 0.74
CA ILE A 82 36.92 19.92 0.87
C ILE A 82 37.44 20.71 2.08
N GLN A 83 37.88 21.91 1.82
CA GLN A 83 38.45 22.77 2.86
C GLN A 83 37.35 23.40 3.75
N LYS A 84 37.72 23.74 4.99
CA LYS A 84 36.78 24.39 5.90
C LYS A 84 36.29 25.72 5.31
N GLY A 85 34.97 25.84 5.16
CA GLY A 85 34.31 27.00 4.57
C GLY A 85 34.10 26.91 3.06
N GLU A 86 34.58 25.83 2.39
CA GLU A 86 34.31 25.60 0.97
C GLU A 86 32.84 25.20 0.74
N ILE A 87 32.22 25.80 -0.28
CA ILE A 87 30.82 25.51 -0.64
C ILE A 87 30.72 24.16 -1.35
N PHE A 88 29.72 23.35 -0.98
CA PHE A 88 29.41 22.14 -1.68
C PHE A 88 28.84 22.42 -3.07
N THR A 89 29.44 21.80 -4.08
CA THR A 89 29.06 21.92 -5.48
C THR A 89 29.02 20.56 -6.14
N GLN A 90 28.45 20.43 -7.33
CA GLN A 90 28.48 19.21 -8.13
C GLN A 90 29.90 18.75 -8.52
N GLN A 91 30.90 19.59 -8.35
CA GLN A 91 32.29 19.30 -8.65
C GLN A 91 33.07 18.73 -7.46
N ASN A 92 32.54 18.85 -6.23
CA ASN A 92 33.21 18.32 -5.04
C ASN A 92 32.37 17.32 -4.23
N ILE A 93 31.08 17.12 -4.56
CA ILE A 93 30.23 16.09 -3.97
C ILE A 93 29.54 15.24 -5.03
N ILE A 94 29.18 14.00 -4.66
CA ILE A 94 28.39 13.08 -5.46
C ILE A 94 27.33 12.38 -4.62
N PHE A 95 26.17 12.08 -5.21
CA PHE A 95 25.13 11.24 -4.63
C PHE A 95 25.30 9.80 -5.10
N SER A 96 25.73 8.91 -4.22
CA SER A 96 26.00 7.51 -4.54
C SER A 96 25.34 6.54 -3.55
N ARG A 97 25.30 5.26 -3.90
CA ARG A 97 24.91 4.12 -3.05
C ARG A 97 26.17 3.31 -2.73
N PRO A 98 26.19 2.58 -1.62
CA PRO A 98 25.18 2.49 -0.55
C PRO A 98 25.15 3.72 0.34
N ASN A 99 24.10 3.80 1.19
CA ASN A 99 24.10 4.77 2.29
C ASN A 99 25.23 4.36 3.24
N CYS A 100 26.28 5.16 3.34
CA CYS A 100 27.30 4.99 4.38
C CYS A 100 26.77 5.70 5.63
N PRO A 101 26.39 5.00 6.71
CA PRO A 101 26.22 5.66 7.98
C PRO A 101 27.61 6.16 8.37
N PHE A 102 27.78 7.47 8.46
CA PHE A 102 28.94 8.02 9.15
C PHE A 102 28.95 7.41 10.56
N LEU A 103 30.05 6.75 10.89
CA LEU A 103 30.35 6.23 12.19
C LEU A 103 30.27 7.33 13.27
#